data_11501f06418b5ec0a50c588a2a8b9f78
#
_entry.id   11501f06418b5ec0a50c588a2a8b9f78
#
_cell.length_a   1.000
_cell.length_b   1.000
_cell.length_c   1.000
_cell.angle_alpha   90.00
_cell.angle_beta   90.00
_cell.angle_gamma   90.00
#
_symmetry.space_group_name_H-M   'P 1'
#
loop_
_entity.id
_entity.type
_entity.pdbx_description
1 polymer ?
#
loop_
_entity_poly.entity_id
_entity_poly.type
_entity_poly.pdbx_seq_one_letter_code
_entity_poly.pdbx_strand_id
1 'polypeptide(L)'
;IIDLSIDRGGCIETTECRALRDPVYEKHGVIHFSAWNLPSRMARTASIALSNIFNPLFQEIAEAGGIIHLLKNDRGMRNGVYLFNGILTNETLAQKFGAISKDLDLLISAF
;
A
#
# COMPACT_ATOMS: atom_id res chain seq x y z
N ILE A 1 -4.96 -1.00 -24.57
CA ILE A 1 -4.88 -0.20 -23.33
C ILE A 1 -4.69 -1.13 -22.15
N ILE A 2 -3.74 -0.82 -21.28
CA ILE A 2 -3.56 -1.51 -20.01
C ILE A 2 -3.63 -0.44 -18.90
N ASP A 3 -4.62 -0.54 -18.01
CA ASP A 3 -4.77 0.38 -16.89
C ASP A 3 -4.25 -0.25 -15.60
N LEU A 4 -3.07 0.18 -15.17
CA LEU A 4 -2.44 -0.28 -13.93
C LEU A 4 -2.99 0.40 -12.67
N SER A 5 -3.73 1.51 -12.85
CA SER A 5 -4.30 2.28 -11.74
C SER A 5 -5.75 1.89 -11.41
N ILE A 6 -6.26 0.86 -12.07
CA ILE A 6 -7.68 0.48 -11.98
C ILE A 6 -8.11 0.15 -10.52
N ASP A 7 -7.22 -0.35 -9.69
CA ASP A 7 -7.47 -0.62 -8.26
C ASP A 7 -7.86 0.63 -7.47
N ARG A 8 -7.47 1.81 -7.97
CA ARG A 8 -7.76 3.13 -7.37
C ARG A 8 -8.78 3.93 -8.16
N GLY A 9 -9.54 3.28 -9.03
CA GLY A 9 -10.56 3.91 -9.88
C GLY A 9 -10.12 4.12 -11.33
N GLY A 10 -8.86 3.85 -11.66
CA GLY A 10 -8.34 4.03 -13.01
C GLY A 10 -8.06 5.49 -13.39
N CYS A 11 -7.36 5.68 -14.50
CA CYS A 11 -7.06 7.00 -15.06
C CYS A 11 -7.57 7.18 -16.50
N ILE A 12 -8.28 6.20 -17.01
CA ILE A 12 -8.76 6.16 -18.39
C ILE A 12 -10.28 6.03 -18.38
N GLU A 13 -10.98 6.94 -19.05
CA GLU A 13 -12.44 7.05 -19.06
C GLU A 13 -13.13 5.76 -19.53
N THR A 14 -12.50 5.03 -20.44
CA THR A 14 -13.06 3.82 -21.05
C THR A 14 -12.72 2.55 -20.30
N THR A 15 -11.88 2.61 -19.24
CA THR A 15 -11.52 1.41 -18.47
C THR A 15 -12.58 1.04 -17.44
N GLU A 16 -12.76 -0.26 -17.28
CA GLU A 16 -13.67 -0.88 -16.32
C GLU A 16 -12.91 -1.91 -15.51
N CYS A 17 -13.13 -1.91 -14.21
CA CYS A 17 -12.48 -2.87 -13.35
C CYS A 17 -13.07 -4.27 -13.54
N ARG A 18 -12.26 -5.22 -13.98
CA ARG A 18 -12.64 -6.59 -14.28
C ARG A 18 -12.05 -7.60 -13.32
N ALA A 19 -12.68 -8.76 -13.24
CA ALA A 19 -12.15 -9.87 -12.49
C ALA A 19 -10.84 -10.39 -13.13
N LEU A 20 -9.90 -10.81 -12.29
CA LEU A 20 -8.59 -11.30 -12.75
C LEU A 20 -8.68 -12.49 -13.72
N ARG A 21 -9.76 -13.28 -13.66
CA ARG A 21 -10.01 -14.42 -14.53
C ARG A 21 -10.48 -14.03 -15.94
N ASP A 22 -11.06 -12.82 -16.10
CA ASP A 22 -11.57 -12.28 -17.35
C ASP A 22 -11.22 -10.79 -17.48
N PRO A 23 -9.93 -10.45 -17.65
CA PRO A 23 -9.46 -9.07 -17.57
C PRO A 23 -9.50 -8.33 -18.90
N VAL A 24 -9.79 -9.03 -20.01
CA VAL A 24 -9.72 -8.47 -21.37
C VAL A 24 -11.11 -8.18 -21.88
N TYR A 25 -11.30 -7.03 -22.50
CA TYR A 25 -12.54 -6.65 -23.18
C TYR A 25 -12.26 -5.64 -24.29
N GLU A 26 -13.21 -5.49 -25.17
CA GLU A 26 -13.16 -4.49 -26.25
C GLU A 26 -14.18 -3.37 -25.98
N LYS A 27 -13.75 -2.13 -26.17
CA LYS A 27 -14.61 -0.96 -26.10
C LYS A 27 -14.16 0.07 -27.14
N HIS A 28 -15.09 0.52 -27.94
CA HIS A 28 -14.82 1.44 -29.06
C HIS A 28 -13.77 0.91 -30.08
N GLY A 29 -13.76 -0.39 -30.34
CA GLY A 29 -12.76 -1.02 -31.22
C GLY A 29 -11.36 -1.13 -30.66
N VAL A 30 -11.18 -0.87 -29.35
CA VAL A 30 -9.89 -0.93 -28.67
C VAL A 30 -9.89 -2.03 -27.62
N ILE A 31 -8.89 -2.89 -27.65
CA ILE A 31 -8.71 -3.93 -26.65
C ILE A 31 -8.20 -3.30 -25.36
N HIS A 32 -8.90 -3.57 -24.26
CA HIS A 32 -8.56 -3.16 -22.91
C HIS A 32 -8.16 -4.37 -22.08
N PHE A 33 -7.18 -4.15 -21.21
CA PHE A 33 -6.82 -5.07 -20.15
C PHE A 33 -6.85 -4.30 -18.82
N SER A 34 -7.74 -4.68 -17.92
CA SER A 34 -7.84 -4.06 -16.60
C SER A 34 -8.32 -5.07 -15.58
N ALA A 35 -7.50 -5.33 -14.57
CA ALA A 35 -7.82 -6.28 -13.52
C ALA A 35 -7.26 -5.81 -12.18
N TRP A 36 -7.97 -6.13 -11.12
CA TRP A 36 -7.51 -5.87 -9.76
C TRP A 36 -6.23 -6.64 -9.49
N ASN A 37 -5.34 -6.01 -8.74
CA ASN A 37 -4.14 -6.64 -8.24
C ASN A 37 -3.37 -7.39 -9.34
N LEU A 38 -3.06 -6.68 -10.41
CA LEU A 38 -2.33 -7.22 -11.55
C LEU A 38 -1.04 -7.96 -11.16
N PRO A 39 -0.25 -7.52 -10.15
CA PRO A 39 0.93 -8.24 -9.71
C PRO A 39 0.67 -9.69 -9.27
N SER A 40 -0.55 -10.02 -8.82
CA SER A 40 -0.89 -11.39 -8.43
C SER A 40 -0.85 -12.40 -9.58
N ARG A 41 -0.94 -11.95 -10.83
CA ARG A 41 -0.75 -12.81 -12.02
C ARG A 41 0.71 -13.20 -12.24
N MET A 42 1.63 -12.45 -11.67
CA MET A 42 3.07 -12.70 -11.70
C MET A 42 3.61 -12.86 -10.28
N ALA A 43 2.92 -13.66 -9.48
CA ALA A 43 3.13 -13.77 -8.03
C ALA A 43 4.59 -14.01 -7.65
N ARG A 44 5.31 -14.88 -8.36
CA ARG A 44 6.72 -15.16 -8.09
C ARG A 44 7.59 -13.90 -8.26
N THR A 45 7.43 -13.19 -9.38
CA THR A 45 8.19 -11.97 -9.67
C THR A 45 7.85 -10.86 -8.67
N ALA A 46 6.56 -10.67 -8.39
CA ALA A 46 6.10 -9.69 -7.41
C ALA A 46 6.63 -10.00 -6.00
N SER A 47 6.59 -11.25 -5.56
CA SER A 47 7.11 -11.66 -4.26
C SER A 47 8.62 -11.46 -4.15
N ILE A 48 9.39 -11.78 -5.19
CA ILE A 48 10.84 -11.53 -5.21
C ILE A 48 11.13 -10.03 -5.13
N ALA A 49 10.42 -9.21 -5.90
CA ALA A 49 10.58 -7.76 -5.88
C ALA A 49 10.28 -7.18 -4.48
N LEU A 50 9.19 -7.61 -3.85
CA LEU A 50 8.85 -7.21 -2.49
C LEU A 50 9.89 -7.70 -1.46
N SER A 51 10.35 -8.95 -1.56
CA SER A 51 11.39 -9.49 -0.67
C SER A 51 12.68 -8.70 -0.74
N ASN A 52 13.09 -8.24 -1.93
CA ASN A 52 14.28 -7.43 -2.10
C ASN A 52 14.20 -6.06 -1.40
N ILE A 53 12.98 -5.56 -1.19
CA ILE A 53 12.72 -4.32 -0.46
C ILE A 53 12.60 -4.59 1.05
N PHE A 54 11.84 -5.61 1.42
CA PHE A 54 11.54 -5.86 2.84
C PHE A 54 12.68 -6.51 3.61
N ASN A 55 13.50 -7.36 2.99
CA ASN A 55 14.61 -8.01 3.69
C ASN A 55 15.61 -7.01 4.29
N PRO A 56 16.13 -6.02 3.53
CA PRO A 56 16.98 -4.98 4.10
C PRO A 56 16.28 -4.21 5.23
N LEU A 57 15.00 -3.88 5.05
CA LEU A 57 14.21 -3.18 6.06
C LEU A 57 14.10 -3.96 7.37
N PHE A 58 13.85 -5.28 7.31
CA PHE A 58 13.80 -6.12 8.51
C PHE A 58 15.15 -6.21 9.21
N GLN A 59 16.24 -6.23 8.45
CA GLN A 59 17.59 -6.17 9.03
C GLN A 59 17.82 -4.84 9.75
N GLU A 60 17.44 -3.73 9.13
CA GLU A 60 17.54 -2.39 9.73
C GLU A 60 16.71 -2.28 11.03
N ILE A 61 15.49 -2.81 11.04
CA ILE A 61 14.66 -2.86 12.25
C ILE A 61 15.35 -3.66 13.36
N ALA A 62 15.97 -4.80 13.03
CA ALA A 62 16.66 -5.64 13.99
C ALA A 62 17.92 -4.95 14.55
N GLU A 63 18.73 -4.32 13.68
CA GLU A 63 19.93 -3.59 14.06
C GLU A 63 19.62 -2.35 14.90
N ALA A 64 18.51 -1.66 14.62
CA ALA A 64 18.03 -0.53 15.41
C ALA A 64 17.52 -0.91 16.82
N GLY A 65 17.41 -2.22 17.12
CA GLY A 65 16.84 -2.68 18.39
C GLY A 65 15.32 -2.69 18.43
N GLY A 66 14.68 -2.65 17.26
CA GLY A 66 13.24 -2.77 17.10
C GLY A 66 12.59 -1.62 16.33
N ILE A 67 11.33 -1.81 15.98
CA ILE A 67 10.58 -0.88 15.13
C ILE A 67 10.45 0.53 15.74
N ILE A 68 10.34 0.65 17.05
CA ILE A 68 10.17 1.96 17.71
C ILE A 68 11.40 2.84 17.50
N HIS A 69 12.60 2.25 17.57
CA HIS A 69 13.84 2.99 17.33
C HIS A 69 13.95 3.46 15.87
N LEU A 70 13.55 2.60 14.94
CA LEU A 70 13.50 2.99 13.53
C LEU A 70 12.51 4.13 13.30
N LEU A 71 11.29 4.05 13.86
CA LEU A 71 10.27 5.08 13.74
C LEU A 71 10.70 6.43 14.31
N LYS A 72 11.55 6.46 15.35
CA LYS A 72 12.12 7.72 15.88
C LYS A 72 13.01 8.43 14.85
N ASN A 73 13.71 7.67 14.03
CA ASN A 73 14.77 8.18 13.15
C ASN A 73 14.33 8.31 11.69
N ASP A 74 13.33 7.53 11.25
CA ASP A 74 12.88 7.49 9.86
C ASP A 74 11.46 8.02 9.69
N ARG A 75 11.37 9.22 9.08
CA ARG A 75 10.09 9.87 8.77
C ARG A 75 9.29 9.11 7.71
N GLY A 76 9.95 8.46 6.75
CA GLY A 76 9.29 7.66 5.72
C GLY A 76 8.54 6.49 6.32
N MET A 77 9.18 5.81 7.27
CA MET A 77 8.55 4.70 8.00
C MET A 77 7.35 5.16 8.85
N ARG A 78 7.42 6.34 9.47
CA ARG A 78 6.29 6.91 10.21
C ARG A 78 5.04 7.12 9.35
N ASN A 79 5.22 7.53 8.09
CA ASN A 79 4.09 7.73 7.17
C ASN A 79 3.34 6.42 6.83
N GLY A 80 3.97 5.28 7.01
CA GLY A 80 3.38 3.95 6.82
C GLY A 80 2.63 3.41 8.04
N VAL A 81 2.69 4.08 9.19
CA VAL A 81 2.05 3.61 10.42
C VAL A 81 0.58 4.04 10.45
N TYR A 82 -0.31 3.07 10.41
CA TYR A 82 -1.75 3.31 10.50
C TYR A 82 -2.29 3.13 11.92
N LEU A 83 -1.69 2.21 12.65
CA LEU A 83 -2.04 1.91 14.04
C LEU A 83 -0.77 1.81 14.87
N PHE A 84 -0.76 2.45 16.03
CA PHE A 84 0.32 2.35 17.02
C PHE A 84 -0.28 1.99 18.38
N ASN A 85 0.09 0.84 18.93
CA ASN A 85 -0.47 0.31 20.18
C ASN A 85 -2.02 0.33 20.22
N GLY A 86 -2.67 -0.03 19.10
CA GLY A 86 -4.13 -0.04 19.00
C GLY A 86 -4.77 1.33 18.78
N ILE A 87 -3.99 2.41 18.72
CA ILE A 87 -4.46 3.77 18.48
C ILE A 87 -4.31 4.10 16.99
N LEU A 88 -5.39 4.59 16.35
CA LEU A 88 -5.37 5.03 14.96
C LEU A 88 -4.52 6.30 14.83
N THR A 89 -3.55 6.29 13.89
CA THR A 89 -2.63 7.41 13.64
C THR A 89 -2.79 7.99 12.24
N ASN A 90 -3.45 7.26 11.34
CA ASN A 90 -3.66 7.71 9.96
C ASN A 90 -4.94 8.56 9.84
N GLU A 91 -4.76 9.83 9.55
CA GLU A 91 -5.85 10.81 9.45
C GLU A 91 -6.82 10.51 8.30
N THR A 92 -6.31 10.05 7.15
CA THR A 92 -7.15 9.71 6.00
C THR A 92 -8.11 8.56 6.32
N LEU A 93 -7.64 7.54 7.05
CA LEU A 93 -8.50 6.47 7.51
C LEU A 93 -9.49 6.94 8.58
N ALA A 94 -9.05 7.81 9.49
CA ALA A 94 -9.92 8.38 10.50
C ALA A 94 -11.12 9.10 9.86
N GLN A 95 -10.86 9.95 8.89
CA GLN A 95 -11.91 10.65 8.14
C GLN A 95 -12.85 9.68 7.40
N LYS A 96 -12.28 8.67 6.72
CA LYS A 96 -13.06 7.70 5.95
C LYS A 96 -14.00 6.86 6.80
N PHE A 97 -13.61 6.53 8.03
CA PHE A 97 -14.37 5.66 8.94
C PHE A 97 -15.06 6.42 10.07
N GLY A 98 -15.01 7.77 10.09
CA GLY A 98 -15.59 8.58 11.17
C GLY A 98 -14.93 8.32 12.53
N ALA A 99 -13.66 7.93 12.54
CA ALA A 99 -12.89 7.62 13.74
C ALA A 99 -11.99 8.81 14.14
N ILE A 100 -11.42 8.74 15.35
CA ILE A 100 -10.47 9.75 15.84
C ILE A 100 -9.05 9.19 15.67
N SER A 101 -8.17 9.94 15.01
CA SER A 101 -6.74 9.65 14.98
C SER A 101 -5.99 10.46 16.04
N LYS A 102 -4.83 9.93 16.43
CA LYS A 102 -3.86 10.60 17.29
C LYS A 102 -2.57 10.83 16.51
N ASP A 103 -1.86 11.89 16.86
CA ASP A 103 -0.55 12.17 16.30
C ASP A 103 0.46 11.10 16.71
N LEU A 104 1.12 10.50 15.71
CA LEU A 104 2.08 9.42 15.92
C LEU A 104 3.34 9.92 16.65
N ASP A 105 3.80 11.15 16.38
CA ASP A 105 5.02 11.70 16.99
C ASP A 105 4.82 11.89 18.50
N LEU A 106 3.62 12.30 18.91
CA LEU A 106 3.27 12.38 20.33
C LEU A 106 3.25 11.00 21.01
N LEU A 107 2.73 9.98 20.31
CA LEU A 107 2.69 8.62 20.85
C LEU A 107 4.08 8.01 20.97
N ILE A 108 4.94 8.18 19.95
CA ILE A 108 6.32 7.65 19.96
C ILE A 108 7.16 8.33 21.05
N SER A 109 6.94 9.62 21.32
CA SER A 109 7.70 10.35 22.33
C SER A 109 7.48 9.85 23.77
N ALA A 110 6.42 9.08 23.98
CA ALA A 110 6.10 8.46 25.29
C ALA A 110 6.85 7.13 25.54
N PHE A 111 7.63 6.62 24.55
CA PHE A 111 8.43 5.41 24.62
C PHE A 111 9.92 5.70 24.38
#